data_6aadeb6b5533239999c55071b83d7ee1
#
_entry.id   6aadeb6b5533239999c55071b83d7ee1
#
_cell.length_a   1.000
_cell.length_b   1.000
_cell.length_c   1.000
_cell.angle_alpha   90.00
_cell.angle_beta   90.00
_cell.angle_gamma   90.00
#
_symmetry.space_group_name_H-M   'P 1'
#
loop_
_entity.id
_entity.type
_entity.pdbx_description
1 polymer ?
#
loop_
_entity_poly.entity_id
_entity_poly.type
_entity_poly.pdbx_seq_one_letter_code
_entity_poly.pdbx_strand_id
1 'polypeptide(L)'
;MKKIIIPFFCAVLFTTTVNAQTATVETTSAVKSKLSPQQVIDNYLNGLGGKSKLESVKTTITENTMSIQGMEIAMNTKKMGNKFKSVQSIMGQEVTQMFDGEKGYVNQMGTKSDLPATAIPELKKGKTIDALGYDAANFIGVTVEKLDGKDYNVLTSDKGKFYFDTTTGLLYKSNSPVGDALIKSYITVDGIKFPGDIEAEGNGQKVVIKTSKVTINSGVTDADFK
;
A
#
# COMPACT_ATOMS: atom_id res chain seq x y z
N MET A 1 19.64 -22.27 -13.79
CA MET A 1 18.60 -22.11 -12.76
C MET A 1 18.15 -20.66 -12.81
N LYS A 2 16.90 -20.39 -13.28
CA LYS A 2 16.35 -19.04 -13.38
C LYS A 2 16.03 -18.56 -11.96
N LYS A 3 16.70 -17.51 -11.49
CA LYS A 3 16.37 -16.83 -10.22
C LYS A 3 15.02 -16.15 -10.38
N ILE A 4 13.99 -16.69 -9.75
CA ILE A 4 12.67 -16.06 -9.67
C ILE A 4 12.79 -14.93 -8.64
N ILE A 5 12.88 -13.70 -9.13
CA ILE A 5 12.81 -12.50 -8.29
C ILE A 5 11.31 -12.19 -8.17
N ILE A 6 10.73 -12.46 -7.00
CA ILE A 6 9.35 -12.10 -6.69
C ILE A 6 9.35 -10.61 -6.34
N PRO A 7 8.62 -9.74 -7.09
CA PRO A 7 8.54 -8.34 -6.77
C PRO A 7 7.78 -8.15 -5.46
N PHE A 8 8.44 -7.58 -4.50
CA PHE A 8 7.92 -7.24 -3.19
C PHE A 8 7.03 -6.00 -3.30
N PHE A 9 5.76 -6.13 -2.95
CA PHE A 9 4.80 -5.01 -2.92
C PHE A 9 4.95 -4.19 -1.64
N CYS A 10 6.15 -3.68 -1.41
CA CYS A 10 6.43 -2.52 -0.59
C CYS A 10 7.24 -1.61 -1.49
N ALA A 11 6.70 -0.46 -1.86
CA ALA A 11 7.23 0.59 -2.73
C ALA A 11 8.75 0.53 -3.03
N VAL A 12 9.21 -0.45 -3.81
CA VAL A 12 10.56 -0.48 -4.36
C VAL A 12 10.45 -0.10 -5.83
N LEU A 13 10.94 1.08 -6.16
CA LEU A 13 11.07 1.60 -7.51
C LEU A 13 11.97 0.68 -8.35
N PHE A 14 11.38 -0.09 -9.26
CA PHE A 14 12.13 -0.71 -10.35
C PHE A 14 12.05 0.20 -11.56
N THR A 15 13.19 0.76 -11.96
CA THR A 15 13.36 1.39 -13.27
C THR A 15 13.54 0.28 -14.32
N THR A 16 12.48 -0.02 -15.07
CA THR A 16 12.60 -0.75 -16.33
C THR A 16 11.79 -0.02 -17.39
N THR A 17 12.41 0.19 -18.54
CA THR A 17 11.81 0.80 -19.73
C THR A 17 10.67 -0.08 -20.23
N VAL A 18 9.45 0.47 -20.27
CA VAL A 18 8.24 -0.21 -20.72
C VAL A 18 7.85 0.27 -22.11
N ASN A 19 7.67 -0.68 -23.03
CA ASN A 19 6.95 -0.46 -24.29
C ASN A 19 5.45 -0.37 -24.00
N ALA A 20 4.85 0.77 -24.30
CA ALA A 20 3.44 1.03 -24.10
C ALA A 20 2.57 0.21 -25.06
N GLN A 21 1.76 -0.71 -24.54
CA GLN A 21 0.56 -1.20 -25.24
C GLN A 21 -0.63 -0.33 -24.84
N THR A 22 -1.24 0.27 -25.85
CA THR A 22 -2.40 1.17 -25.72
C THR A 22 -3.63 0.35 -25.36
N ALA A 23 -4.04 0.35 -24.11
CA ALA A 23 -5.36 -0.07 -23.70
C ALA A 23 -6.32 1.09 -23.95
N THR A 24 -7.42 0.83 -24.65
CA THR A 24 -8.49 1.79 -24.93
C THR A 24 -9.18 2.14 -23.59
N VAL A 25 -8.84 3.29 -23.04
CA VAL A 25 -9.52 3.86 -21.85
C VAL A 25 -10.74 4.59 -22.36
N GLU A 26 -11.94 4.18 -21.97
CA GLU A 26 -13.13 5.01 -22.09
C GLU A 26 -12.87 6.33 -21.36
N THR A 27 -12.71 7.40 -22.13
CA THR A 27 -12.43 8.75 -21.62
C THR A 27 -13.73 9.31 -21.05
N THR A 28 -14.00 9.01 -19.79
CA THR A 28 -15.01 9.73 -19.02
C THR A 28 -14.44 11.13 -18.73
N SER A 29 -15.15 12.18 -19.12
CA SER A 29 -14.73 13.57 -18.92
C SER A 29 -14.48 13.82 -17.42
N ALA A 30 -13.22 14.00 -17.06
CA ALA A 30 -12.83 14.36 -15.70
C ALA A 30 -13.34 15.79 -15.42
N VAL A 31 -14.21 15.95 -14.44
CA VAL A 31 -14.72 17.23 -13.99
C VAL A 31 -13.89 17.71 -12.81
N LYS A 32 -13.52 19.00 -12.80
CA LYS A 32 -12.80 19.58 -11.67
C LYS A 32 -13.64 19.43 -10.39
N SER A 33 -13.09 18.85 -9.35
CA SER A 33 -13.74 18.75 -8.04
C SER A 33 -13.82 20.12 -7.36
N LYS A 34 -14.83 20.31 -6.51
CA LYS A 34 -14.93 21.44 -5.60
C LYS A 34 -14.04 21.29 -4.36
N LEU A 35 -13.55 20.06 -4.10
CA LEU A 35 -12.69 19.75 -2.96
C LEU A 35 -11.23 20.06 -3.28
N SER A 36 -10.50 20.52 -2.26
CA SER A 36 -9.04 20.57 -2.29
C SER A 36 -8.43 19.19 -2.01
N PRO A 37 -7.15 18.95 -2.37
CA PRO A 37 -6.46 17.72 -1.99
C PRO A 37 -6.52 17.44 -0.48
N GLN A 38 -6.35 18.48 0.36
CA GLN A 38 -6.46 18.34 1.81
C GLN A 38 -7.83 17.84 2.27
N GLN A 39 -8.91 18.37 1.69
CA GLN A 39 -10.27 17.94 2.05
C GLN A 39 -10.54 16.49 1.65
N VAL A 40 -10.00 16.01 0.52
CA VAL A 40 -10.12 14.59 0.13
C VAL A 40 -9.34 13.70 1.10
N ILE A 41 -8.14 14.10 1.50
CA ILE A 41 -7.35 13.37 2.49
C ILE A 41 -8.06 13.35 3.84
N ASP A 42 -8.60 14.48 4.31
CA ASP A 42 -9.34 14.54 5.57
C ASP A 42 -10.58 13.65 5.55
N ASN A 43 -11.32 13.61 4.43
CA ASN A 43 -12.45 12.70 4.23
C ASN A 43 -11.99 11.23 4.28
N TYR A 44 -10.85 10.91 3.69
CA TYR A 44 -10.28 9.56 3.75
C TYR A 44 -9.91 9.16 5.18
N LEU A 45 -9.19 10.01 5.91
CA LEU A 45 -8.84 9.74 7.30
C LEU A 45 -10.09 9.60 8.18
N ASN A 46 -11.13 10.42 7.95
CA ASN A 46 -12.42 10.31 8.63
C ASN A 46 -13.11 8.98 8.28
N GLY A 47 -13.13 8.58 7.00
CA GLY A 47 -13.68 7.32 6.54
C GLY A 47 -13.01 6.10 7.15
N LEU A 48 -11.70 6.18 7.46
CA LEU A 48 -10.93 5.14 8.14
C LEU A 48 -11.18 5.06 9.65
N GLY A 49 -11.81 6.05 10.28
CA GLY A 49 -12.10 6.07 11.71
C GLY A 49 -11.69 7.34 12.44
N GLY A 50 -11.13 8.32 11.71
CA GLY A 50 -10.76 9.64 12.21
C GLY A 50 -9.28 9.79 12.55
N LYS A 51 -8.71 10.92 12.16
CA LYS A 51 -7.27 11.22 12.27
C LYS A 51 -6.70 10.96 13.67
N SER A 52 -7.38 11.46 14.72
CA SER A 52 -6.90 11.29 16.10
C SER A 52 -6.78 9.81 16.50
N LYS A 53 -7.76 8.98 16.09
CA LYS A 53 -7.73 7.54 16.38
C LYS A 53 -6.62 6.85 15.59
N LEU A 54 -6.41 7.20 14.32
CA LEU A 54 -5.31 6.69 13.51
C LEU A 54 -3.94 7.05 14.11
N GLU A 55 -3.75 8.27 14.60
CA GLU A 55 -2.52 8.74 15.26
C GLU A 55 -2.26 8.06 16.61
N SER A 56 -3.31 7.54 17.27
CA SER A 56 -3.17 6.77 18.51
C SER A 56 -2.59 5.37 18.29
N VAL A 57 -2.60 4.86 17.05
CA VAL A 57 -2.01 3.56 16.71
C VAL A 57 -0.49 3.69 16.62
N LYS A 58 0.21 3.13 17.59
CA LYS A 58 1.68 3.16 17.65
C LYS A 58 2.31 1.97 16.95
N THR A 59 1.64 0.82 16.99
CA THR A 59 2.13 -0.41 16.37
C THR A 59 1.01 -1.17 15.69
N THR A 60 1.35 -1.92 14.63
CA THR A 60 0.45 -2.86 13.98
C THR A 60 1.14 -4.20 13.70
N ILE A 61 0.36 -5.28 13.79
CA ILE A 61 0.69 -6.58 13.18
C ILE A 61 -0.41 -6.87 12.17
N THR A 62 -0.04 -7.15 10.94
CA THR A 62 -0.99 -7.52 9.88
C THR A 62 -0.66 -8.92 9.37
N GLU A 63 -1.64 -9.82 9.43
CA GLU A 63 -1.56 -11.17 8.90
C GLU A 63 -2.32 -11.22 7.57
N ASN A 64 -1.61 -11.53 6.49
CA ASN A 64 -2.15 -11.56 5.14
C ASN A 64 -1.88 -12.90 4.47
N THR A 65 -2.76 -13.28 3.54
CA THR A 65 -2.47 -14.29 2.52
C THR A 65 -2.38 -13.59 1.17
N MET A 66 -1.29 -13.80 0.46
CA MET A 66 -1.06 -13.27 -0.88
C MET A 66 -1.12 -14.42 -1.87
N SER A 67 -1.98 -14.30 -2.90
CA SER A 67 -2.09 -15.27 -3.99
C SER A 67 -1.48 -14.70 -5.25
N ILE A 68 -0.48 -15.40 -5.81
CA ILE A 68 0.21 -15.06 -7.07
C ILE A 68 0.25 -16.31 -7.94
N GLN A 69 -0.35 -16.26 -9.14
CA GLN A 69 -0.32 -17.37 -10.10
C GLN A 69 -0.74 -18.73 -9.46
N GLY A 70 -1.72 -18.71 -8.55
CA GLY A 70 -2.20 -19.90 -7.86
C GLY A 70 -1.35 -20.37 -6.67
N MET A 71 -0.24 -19.71 -6.37
CA MET A 71 0.52 -19.95 -5.14
C MET A 71 -0.01 -19.05 -4.01
N GLU A 72 -0.18 -19.63 -2.84
CA GLU A 72 -0.51 -18.90 -1.62
C GLU A 72 0.73 -18.67 -0.77
N ILE A 73 0.92 -17.42 -0.33
CA ILE A 73 2.05 -16.98 0.47
C ILE A 73 1.49 -16.31 1.73
N ALA A 74 1.75 -16.90 2.88
CA ALA A 74 1.44 -16.27 4.15
C ALA A 74 2.44 -15.13 4.41
N MET A 75 1.92 -13.98 4.84
CA MET A 75 2.72 -12.80 5.13
C MET A 75 2.31 -12.21 6.48
N ASN A 76 3.29 -12.01 7.35
CA ASN A 76 3.12 -11.29 8.62
C ASN A 76 3.97 -10.03 8.60
N THR A 77 3.34 -8.87 8.85
CA THR A 77 4.05 -7.59 8.85
C THR A 77 3.84 -6.88 10.18
N LYS A 78 4.94 -6.56 10.87
CA LYS A 78 4.98 -5.70 12.04
C LYS A 78 5.42 -4.30 11.64
N LYS A 79 4.75 -3.26 12.16
CA LYS A 79 5.10 -1.85 11.91
C LYS A 79 5.11 -1.05 13.21
N MET A 80 6.04 -0.10 13.31
CA MET A 80 6.15 0.89 14.39
C MET A 80 6.78 2.18 13.86
N GLY A 81 5.98 3.24 13.70
CA GLY A 81 6.44 4.44 13.02
C GLY A 81 6.82 4.13 11.56
N ASN A 82 8.05 4.44 11.18
CA ASN A 82 8.62 4.10 9.87
C ASN A 82 9.32 2.72 9.85
N LYS A 83 9.46 2.06 11.01
CA LYS A 83 10.06 0.72 11.08
C LYS A 83 9.08 -0.34 10.64
N PHE A 84 9.58 -1.36 9.95
CA PHE A 84 8.80 -2.54 9.62
C PHE A 84 9.63 -3.81 9.56
N LYS A 85 8.97 -4.93 9.79
CA LYS A 85 9.48 -6.27 9.53
C LYS A 85 8.37 -7.09 8.90
N SER A 86 8.59 -7.55 7.69
CA SER A 86 7.68 -8.42 6.97
C SER A 86 8.32 -9.79 6.77
N VAL A 87 7.62 -10.82 7.18
CA VAL A 87 8.03 -12.22 7.00
C VAL A 87 7.04 -12.89 6.07
N GLN A 88 7.55 -13.51 5.02
CA GLN A 88 6.77 -14.28 4.05
C GLN A 88 7.22 -15.74 4.09
N SER A 89 6.25 -16.65 4.05
CA SER A 89 6.51 -18.07 3.92
C SER A 89 6.15 -18.53 2.50
N ILE A 90 7.17 -18.90 1.73
CA ILE A 90 7.06 -19.31 0.34
C ILE A 90 7.55 -20.75 0.25
N MET A 91 6.66 -21.72 0.01
CA MET A 91 7.01 -23.15 -0.07
C MET A 91 7.82 -23.67 1.13
N GLY A 92 7.47 -23.17 2.34
CA GLY A 92 8.19 -23.56 3.58
C GLY A 92 9.52 -22.82 3.82
N GLN A 93 9.89 -21.88 2.94
CA GLN A 93 11.06 -21.02 3.13
C GLN A 93 10.65 -19.62 3.54
N GLU A 94 11.34 -19.06 4.52
CA GLU A 94 11.09 -17.70 4.98
C GLU A 94 11.89 -16.68 4.17
N VAL A 95 11.21 -15.64 3.73
CA VAL A 95 11.80 -14.40 3.22
C VAL A 95 11.45 -13.28 4.19
N THR A 96 12.44 -12.66 4.78
CA THR A 96 12.27 -11.53 5.69
C THR A 96 12.75 -10.25 5.03
N GLN A 97 11.93 -9.21 5.08
CA GLN A 97 12.35 -7.84 4.83
C GLN A 97 12.21 -7.03 6.10
N MET A 98 13.22 -6.25 6.44
CA MET A 98 13.23 -5.44 7.64
C MET A 98 13.82 -4.06 7.36
N PHE A 99 13.25 -3.05 8.01
CA PHE A 99 13.77 -1.68 8.07
C PHE A 99 13.69 -1.17 9.50
N ASP A 100 14.82 -0.75 10.06
CA ASP A 100 14.94 -0.31 11.47
C ASP A 100 14.65 1.19 11.67
N GLY A 101 14.26 1.90 10.59
CA GLY A 101 14.06 3.34 10.55
C GLY A 101 15.21 4.10 9.88
N GLU A 102 16.39 3.50 9.75
CA GLU A 102 17.59 4.09 9.14
C GLU A 102 18.13 3.25 7.99
N LYS A 103 18.20 1.94 8.17
CA LYS A 103 18.69 0.95 7.22
C LYS A 103 17.84 -0.30 7.25
N GLY A 104 17.98 -1.14 6.26
CA GLY A 104 17.23 -2.38 6.21
C GLY A 104 17.85 -3.41 5.29
N TYR A 105 17.28 -4.60 5.31
CA TYR A 105 17.75 -5.74 4.53
C TYR A 105 16.60 -6.63 4.08
N VAL A 106 16.89 -7.44 3.09
CA VAL A 106 16.14 -8.64 2.72
C VAL A 106 16.99 -9.86 3.08
N ASN A 107 16.42 -10.80 3.83
CA ASN A 107 17.02 -12.11 4.08
C ASN A 107 16.20 -13.16 3.33
N GLN A 108 16.84 -13.86 2.41
CA GLN A 108 16.25 -14.96 1.65
C GLN A 108 17.16 -16.18 1.74
N MET A 109 16.63 -17.28 2.26
CA MET A 109 17.36 -18.55 2.39
C MET A 109 18.71 -18.39 3.12
N GLY A 110 18.73 -17.57 4.18
CA GLY A 110 19.96 -17.29 4.94
C GLY A 110 20.91 -16.26 4.31
N THR A 111 20.66 -15.85 3.07
CA THR A 111 21.45 -14.80 2.41
C THR A 111 20.83 -13.43 2.70
N LYS A 112 21.60 -12.57 3.36
CA LYS A 112 21.20 -11.22 3.70
C LYS A 112 21.75 -10.22 2.68
N SER A 113 20.88 -9.35 2.17
CA SER A 113 21.22 -8.29 1.22
C SER A 113 20.63 -6.97 1.71
N ASP A 114 21.40 -5.90 1.72
CA ASP A 114 20.94 -4.60 2.14
C ASP A 114 19.86 -4.06 1.18
N LEU A 115 18.92 -3.26 1.72
CA LEU A 115 17.95 -2.54 0.90
C LEU A 115 18.69 -1.50 0.03
N PRO A 116 18.23 -1.26 -1.21
CA PRO A 116 18.82 -0.26 -2.08
C PRO A 116 18.86 1.13 -1.42
N ALA A 117 20.00 1.80 -1.48
CA ALA A 117 20.15 3.15 -0.90
C ALA A 117 19.11 4.15 -1.45
N THR A 118 18.66 3.97 -2.69
CA THR A 118 17.62 4.77 -3.34
C THR A 118 16.21 4.60 -2.70
N ALA A 119 15.95 3.48 -2.02
CA ALA A 119 14.68 3.22 -1.36
C ALA A 119 14.61 3.87 0.04
N ILE A 120 15.74 4.08 0.71
CA ILE A 120 15.81 4.53 2.10
C ILE A 120 15.08 5.86 2.34
N PRO A 121 15.22 6.91 1.49
CA PRO A 121 14.52 8.18 1.70
C PRO A 121 12.98 8.05 1.74
N GLU A 122 12.41 7.17 0.92
CA GLU A 122 10.96 6.92 0.94
C GLU A 122 10.55 6.09 2.15
N LEU A 123 11.32 5.07 2.53
CA LEU A 123 11.05 4.25 3.70
C LEU A 123 11.06 5.08 5.00
N LYS A 124 11.95 6.09 5.10
CA LYS A 124 12.00 7.02 6.23
C LYS A 124 10.74 7.86 6.42
N LYS A 125 9.96 8.08 5.36
CA LYS A 125 8.67 8.79 5.40
C LYS A 125 7.53 7.91 5.90
N GLY A 126 7.73 6.60 6.02
CA GLY A 126 6.74 5.62 6.44
C GLY A 126 6.04 5.99 7.74
N LYS A 127 4.81 5.56 7.90
CA LYS A 127 3.97 5.72 9.10
C LYS A 127 3.45 4.37 9.53
N THR A 128 3.12 4.21 10.81
CA THR A 128 2.44 2.99 11.31
C THR A 128 1.15 2.74 10.53
N ILE A 129 0.36 3.80 10.34
CA ILE A 129 -0.84 3.80 9.48
C ILE A 129 -0.49 4.57 8.20
N ASP A 130 -0.43 3.87 7.07
CA ASP A 130 0.03 4.43 5.79
C ASP A 130 -0.79 5.65 5.34
N ALA A 131 -2.09 5.67 5.66
CA ALA A 131 -2.96 6.80 5.35
C ALA A 131 -2.50 8.13 5.96
N LEU A 132 -1.80 8.12 7.09
CA LEU A 132 -1.22 9.31 7.72
C LEU A 132 0.01 9.86 6.96
N GLY A 133 0.49 9.16 5.96
CA GLY A 133 1.57 9.59 5.08
C GLY A 133 1.11 10.40 3.86
N TYR A 134 -0.20 10.54 3.63
CA TYR A 134 -0.70 11.38 2.55
C TYR A 134 -0.49 12.86 2.89
N ASP A 135 0.20 13.57 2.00
CA ASP A 135 0.46 15.01 2.09
C ASP A 135 -0.16 15.70 0.88
N ALA A 136 -1.05 16.68 1.14
CA ALA A 136 -1.75 17.44 0.10
C ALA A 136 -0.81 18.16 -0.87
N ALA A 137 0.40 18.54 -0.41
CA ALA A 137 1.41 19.20 -1.23
C ALA A 137 1.95 18.31 -2.36
N ASN A 138 1.80 16.99 -2.25
CA ASN A 138 2.24 16.04 -3.28
C ASN A 138 1.23 15.88 -4.43
N PHE A 139 0.06 16.54 -4.36
CA PHE A 139 -1.00 16.38 -5.36
C PHE A 139 -1.22 17.68 -6.14
N ILE A 140 -1.30 17.53 -7.46
CA ILE A 140 -1.47 18.67 -8.38
C ILE A 140 -2.91 19.11 -8.54
N GLY A 141 -3.89 18.35 -8.04
CA GLY A 141 -5.30 18.73 -8.08
C GLY A 141 -6.24 17.58 -7.75
N VAL A 142 -7.53 17.89 -7.79
CA VAL A 142 -8.63 16.95 -7.59
C VAL A 142 -9.58 17.01 -8.78
N THR A 143 -9.89 15.85 -9.36
CA THR A 143 -10.99 15.70 -10.33
C THR A 143 -12.05 14.77 -9.78
N VAL A 144 -13.24 14.79 -10.37
CA VAL A 144 -14.25 13.74 -10.19
C VAL A 144 -14.27 12.90 -11.45
N GLU A 145 -14.06 11.61 -11.28
CA GLU A 145 -14.10 10.63 -12.36
C GLU A 145 -15.12 9.54 -12.02
N LYS A 146 -15.81 9.04 -13.06
CA LYS A 146 -16.79 7.95 -12.90
C LYS A 146 -16.16 6.61 -13.27
N LEU A 147 -16.23 5.64 -12.36
CA LEU A 147 -15.84 4.25 -12.58
C LEU A 147 -17.01 3.34 -12.21
N ASP A 148 -17.41 2.44 -13.11
CA ASP A 148 -18.50 1.48 -12.89
C ASP A 148 -19.79 2.13 -12.34
N GLY A 149 -20.13 3.33 -12.88
CA GLY A 149 -21.32 4.08 -12.50
C GLY A 149 -21.23 4.87 -11.18
N LYS A 150 -20.11 4.80 -10.45
CA LYS A 150 -19.86 5.55 -9.20
C LYS A 150 -18.89 6.69 -9.40
N ASP A 151 -19.08 7.77 -8.65
CA ASP A 151 -18.21 8.94 -8.68
C ASP A 151 -17.09 8.80 -7.64
N TYR A 152 -15.88 9.17 -8.03
CA TYR A 152 -14.69 9.17 -7.18
C TYR A 152 -14.00 10.53 -7.22
N ASN A 153 -13.57 11.03 -6.06
CA ASN A 153 -12.60 12.11 -6.01
C ASN A 153 -11.22 11.54 -6.33
N VAL A 154 -10.57 12.07 -7.35
CA VAL A 154 -9.29 11.56 -7.85
C VAL A 154 -8.19 12.55 -7.53
N LEU A 155 -7.25 12.15 -6.71
CA LEU A 155 -6.00 12.86 -6.46
C LEU A 155 -4.95 12.41 -7.48
N THR A 156 -4.30 13.36 -8.13
CA THR A 156 -3.22 13.09 -9.10
C THR A 156 -1.89 13.59 -8.56
N SER A 157 -0.86 12.76 -8.65
CA SER A 157 0.52 13.08 -8.31
C SER A 157 1.48 12.55 -9.38
N ASP A 158 2.78 12.79 -9.22
CA ASP A 158 3.84 12.16 -10.01
C ASP A 158 3.90 10.62 -9.87
N LYS A 159 3.36 10.09 -8.76
CA LYS A 159 3.26 8.65 -8.48
C LYS A 159 2.02 7.99 -9.07
N GLY A 160 1.09 8.76 -9.63
CA GLY A 160 -0.12 8.25 -10.25
C GLY A 160 -1.42 8.87 -9.73
N LYS A 161 -2.52 8.14 -9.89
CA LYS A 161 -3.86 8.57 -9.49
C LYS A 161 -4.38 7.72 -8.34
N PHE A 162 -5.13 8.38 -7.43
CA PHE A 162 -5.74 7.76 -6.25
C PHE A 162 -7.22 8.11 -6.22
N TYR A 163 -8.08 7.10 -6.26
CA TYR A 163 -9.52 7.22 -6.41
C TYR A 163 -10.19 7.00 -5.04
N PHE A 164 -10.82 8.05 -4.52
CA PHE A 164 -11.52 8.03 -3.24
C PHE A 164 -13.04 8.08 -3.49
N ASP A 165 -13.77 7.10 -2.96
CA ASP A 165 -15.22 7.04 -3.05
C ASP A 165 -15.85 8.31 -2.46
N THR A 166 -16.71 8.99 -3.24
CA THR A 166 -17.27 10.29 -2.84
C THR A 166 -18.22 10.19 -1.65
N THR A 167 -18.79 9.02 -1.38
CA THR A 167 -19.75 8.78 -0.30
C THR A 167 -19.06 8.41 1.00
N THR A 168 -18.09 7.51 0.94
CA THR A 168 -17.43 6.95 2.14
C THR A 168 -16.10 7.62 2.45
N GLY A 169 -15.52 8.34 1.52
CA GLY A 169 -14.16 8.90 1.59
C GLY A 169 -13.06 7.84 1.43
N LEU A 170 -13.37 6.56 1.37
CA LEU A 170 -12.38 5.50 1.38
C LEU A 170 -11.64 5.40 0.03
N LEU A 171 -10.36 5.06 0.08
CA LEU A 171 -9.58 4.74 -1.11
C LEU A 171 -10.13 3.46 -1.75
N TYR A 172 -10.48 3.55 -3.02
CA TYR A 172 -10.99 2.44 -3.80
C TYR A 172 -9.92 1.85 -4.72
N LYS A 173 -9.19 2.72 -5.42
CA LYS A 173 -8.20 2.33 -6.42
C LYS A 173 -7.00 3.26 -6.38
N SER A 174 -5.81 2.71 -6.60
CA SER A 174 -4.64 3.48 -7.01
C SER A 174 -4.14 2.96 -8.36
N ASN A 175 -3.72 3.89 -9.21
CA ASN A 175 -3.13 3.61 -10.51
C ASN A 175 -1.76 4.25 -10.54
N SER A 176 -0.73 3.50 -10.82
CA SER A 176 0.65 3.96 -10.84
C SER A 176 1.40 3.42 -12.07
N PRO A 177 2.56 3.99 -12.43
CA PRO A 177 3.37 3.48 -13.53
C PRO A 177 3.79 2.01 -13.40
N VAL A 178 3.79 1.46 -12.17
CA VAL A 178 4.17 0.07 -11.91
C VAL A 178 2.98 -0.88 -11.84
N GLY A 179 1.76 -0.34 -11.83
CA GLY A 179 0.53 -1.14 -11.81
C GLY A 179 -0.62 -0.50 -11.04
N ASP A 180 -1.73 -1.18 -11.04
CA ASP A 180 -2.97 -0.81 -10.39
C ASP A 180 -3.15 -1.61 -9.10
N ALA A 181 -3.77 -1.00 -8.09
CA ALA A 181 -4.26 -1.70 -6.92
C ALA A 181 -5.71 -1.29 -6.63
N LEU A 182 -6.57 -2.26 -6.42
CA LEU A 182 -8.00 -2.11 -6.16
C LEU A 182 -8.32 -2.66 -4.78
N ILE A 183 -8.86 -1.83 -3.89
CA ILE A 183 -9.29 -2.24 -2.56
C ILE A 183 -10.77 -2.67 -2.65
N LYS A 184 -11.01 -3.97 -2.54
CA LYS A 184 -12.34 -4.57 -2.66
C LYS A 184 -13.13 -4.49 -1.37
N SER A 185 -12.45 -4.57 -0.22
CA SER A 185 -13.07 -4.56 1.09
C SER A 185 -12.19 -3.90 2.15
N TYR A 186 -12.81 -3.55 3.26
CA TYR A 186 -12.14 -3.08 4.47
C TYR A 186 -12.58 -3.95 5.65
N ILE A 187 -11.66 -4.27 6.54
CA ILE A 187 -11.95 -4.86 7.85
C ILE A 187 -11.86 -3.78 8.92
N THR A 188 -12.63 -3.93 9.99
CA THR A 188 -12.67 -2.94 11.08
C THR A 188 -12.11 -3.55 12.37
N VAL A 189 -11.10 -2.89 12.95
CA VAL A 189 -10.51 -3.25 14.23
C VAL A 189 -10.52 -2.01 15.13
N ASP A 190 -11.17 -2.09 16.28
CA ASP A 190 -11.34 -1.00 17.25
C ASP A 190 -11.86 0.30 16.62
N GLY A 191 -12.75 0.16 15.60
CA GLY A 191 -13.35 1.28 14.88
C GLY A 191 -12.40 1.96 13.89
N ILE A 192 -11.27 1.34 13.56
CA ILE A 192 -10.35 1.72 12.48
C ILE A 192 -10.51 0.74 11.33
N LYS A 193 -10.65 1.25 10.12
CA LYS A 193 -10.72 0.44 8.90
C LYS A 193 -9.32 0.23 8.31
N PHE A 194 -9.04 -1.03 7.99
CA PHE A 194 -7.84 -1.46 7.28
C PHE A 194 -8.24 -2.11 5.96
N PRO A 195 -7.47 -1.98 4.87
CA PRO A 195 -7.71 -2.74 3.65
C PRO A 195 -7.82 -4.24 3.94
N GLY A 196 -8.90 -4.87 3.49
CA GLY A 196 -9.17 -6.29 3.67
C GLY A 196 -8.71 -7.09 2.45
N ASP A 197 -9.50 -7.04 1.37
CA ASP A 197 -9.14 -7.67 0.10
C ASP A 197 -8.60 -6.61 -0.86
N ILE A 198 -7.40 -6.88 -1.40
CA ILE A 198 -6.74 -6.03 -2.39
C ILE A 198 -6.44 -6.87 -3.62
N GLU A 199 -6.83 -6.40 -4.79
CA GLU A 199 -6.37 -6.93 -6.07
C GLU A 199 -5.36 -5.95 -6.66
N ALA A 200 -4.17 -6.44 -6.97
CA ALA A 200 -3.14 -5.63 -7.62
C ALA A 200 -2.73 -6.29 -8.94
N GLU A 201 -2.48 -5.45 -9.93
CA GLU A 201 -2.02 -5.91 -11.24
C GLU A 201 -0.90 -5.00 -11.72
N GLY A 202 0.23 -5.59 -12.09
CA GLY A 202 1.39 -4.86 -12.60
C GLY A 202 2.42 -5.82 -13.21
N ASN A 203 3.13 -5.34 -14.23
CA ASN A 203 4.15 -6.14 -14.95
C ASN A 203 3.63 -7.49 -15.46
N GLY A 204 2.33 -7.54 -15.87
CA GLY A 204 1.69 -8.76 -16.35
C GLY A 204 1.41 -9.80 -15.27
N GLN A 205 1.49 -9.43 -14.00
CA GLN A 205 1.16 -10.30 -12.86
C GLN A 205 -0.04 -9.76 -12.09
N LYS A 206 -0.96 -10.66 -11.75
CA LYS A 206 -2.07 -10.37 -10.85
C LYS A 206 -1.77 -10.95 -9.47
N VAL A 207 -1.96 -10.13 -8.45
CA VAL A 207 -1.76 -10.46 -7.04
C VAL A 207 -3.06 -10.17 -6.30
N VAL A 208 -3.50 -11.12 -5.49
CA VAL A 208 -4.62 -10.94 -4.57
C VAL A 208 -4.08 -11.03 -3.15
N ILE A 209 -4.35 -10.00 -2.34
CA ILE A 209 -3.95 -9.95 -0.93
C ILE A 209 -5.22 -9.95 -0.09
N LYS A 210 -5.31 -10.88 0.86
CA LYS A 210 -6.39 -10.95 1.83
C LYS A 210 -5.84 -10.77 3.23
N THR A 211 -6.34 -9.76 3.93
CA THR A 211 -6.01 -9.51 5.33
C THR A 211 -6.91 -10.36 6.21
N SER A 212 -6.31 -11.32 6.92
CA SER A 212 -7.03 -12.20 7.85
C SER A 212 -7.14 -11.61 9.25
N LYS A 213 -6.12 -10.83 9.67
CA LYS A 213 -6.09 -10.22 11.01
C LYS A 213 -5.24 -8.96 11.04
N VAL A 214 -5.67 -8.00 11.84
CA VAL A 214 -4.88 -6.84 12.26
C VAL A 214 -4.91 -6.75 13.77
N THR A 215 -3.73 -6.60 14.38
CA THR A 215 -3.56 -6.32 15.81
C THR A 215 -2.94 -4.93 15.94
N ILE A 216 -3.51 -4.08 16.79
CA ILE A 216 -3.00 -2.73 17.02
C ILE A 216 -2.50 -2.58 18.45
N ASN A 217 -1.46 -1.76 18.63
CA ASN A 217 -0.87 -1.37 19.92
C ASN A 217 -0.47 -2.55 20.82
N SER A 218 -0.17 -3.72 20.24
CA SER A 218 0.23 -4.92 20.99
C SER A 218 1.18 -5.80 20.18
N GLY A 219 2.06 -6.52 20.86
CA GLY A 219 2.92 -7.56 20.28
C GLY A 219 4.06 -7.05 19.39
N VAL A 220 4.37 -5.75 19.42
CA VAL A 220 5.50 -5.16 18.69
C VAL A 220 6.33 -4.31 19.62
N THR A 221 7.65 -4.51 19.58
CA THR A 221 8.65 -3.78 20.34
C THR A 221 9.84 -3.39 19.46
N ASP A 222 10.73 -2.52 19.93
CA ASP A 222 11.97 -2.17 19.24
C ASP A 222 12.88 -3.38 18.96
N ALA A 223 12.77 -4.45 19.74
CA ALA A 223 13.54 -5.67 19.54
C ALA A 223 13.16 -6.41 18.24
N ASP A 224 11.93 -6.21 17.73
CA ASP A 224 11.48 -6.82 16.48
C ASP A 224 12.23 -6.29 15.24
N PHE A 225 12.90 -5.14 15.36
CA PHE A 225 13.56 -4.42 14.27
C PHE A 225 15.10 -4.39 14.41
N LYS A 226 15.68 -5.39 15.08
CA LYS A 226 17.14 -5.55 15.26
C LYS A 226 17.73 -6.66 14.45
#